data_056fb71a9a7540c4d5b71a06b58956a8
#
_entry.id   056fb71a9a7540c4d5b71a06b58956a8
#
_cell.length_a   1.000
_cell.length_b   1.000
_cell.length_c   1.000
_cell.angle_alpha   90.00
_cell.angle_beta   90.00
_cell.angle_gamma   90.00
#
_symmetry.space_group_name_H-M   'P 1'
#
loop_
_entity.id
_entity.type
_entity.pdbx_description
1 polymer ?
#
loop_
_entity_poly.entity_id
_entity_poly.type
_entity_poly.pdbx_seq_one_letter_code
_entity_poly.pdbx_strand_id
1 'polypeptide(L)'
;MIQPLAYIHPQAKIADNVVIEPFVTIHKDVEIGEGTWIGSNSVIMDGARIGKNCRIFPGAVVSAPPQDLKYKGEPSTVTIGDNTVIRECVTLNRGTALDKNTTTIGSNCLLMAYVHVAHDCVIGDNVIIANAVQLAGHINVYDYAFIGGTSAVHQFVEIGAHCMISGGSLVRKDVPPFTKAGREPLSYVGINSVGLRRRGFSAETINEIQEIYRIIFLKKYNMTKALDIIEAEFNPTVERDEIINFVQNSQRGIMKGFGSS
;
A
#
# COMPACT_ATOMS: atom_id res chain seq x y z
N MET A 1 -6.71 3.12 -28.56
CA MET A 1 -5.83 3.20 -29.77
C MET A 1 -4.58 2.37 -29.50
N ILE A 2 -4.26 1.42 -30.36
CA ILE A 2 -3.06 0.56 -30.26
C ILE A 2 -2.04 1.03 -31.30
N GLN A 3 -0.81 1.30 -30.87
CA GLN A 3 0.26 1.73 -31.76
C GLN A 3 0.90 0.54 -32.49
N PRO A 4 1.36 0.71 -33.76
CA PRO A 4 1.82 -0.40 -34.61
C PRO A 4 2.99 -1.23 -34.07
N LEU A 5 3.80 -0.68 -33.16
CA LEU A 5 4.99 -1.36 -32.61
C LEU A 5 4.74 -2.01 -31.24
N ALA A 6 3.49 -2.07 -30.76
CA ALA A 6 3.15 -2.79 -29.55
C ALA A 6 2.92 -4.28 -29.86
N TYR A 7 3.38 -5.17 -28.98
CA TYR A 7 3.06 -6.59 -29.03
C TYR A 7 1.94 -6.91 -28.04
N ILE A 8 0.83 -7.39 -28.56
CA ILE A 8 -0.33 -7.78 -27.75
C ILE A 8 -0.70 -9.22 -28.09
N HIS A 9 -0.70 -10.08 -27.07
CA HIS A 9 -1.12 -11.47 -27.27
C HIS A 9 -2.60 -11.51 -27.65
N PRO A 10 -3.01 -12.30 -28.68
CA PRO A 10 -4.40 -12.33 -29.20
C PRO A 10 -5.48 -12.71 -28.17
N GLN A 11 -5.12 -13.37 -27.07
CA GLN A 11 -6.04 -13.78 -26.02
C GLN A 11 -6.15 -12.77 -24.87
N ALA A 12 -5.36 -11.69 -24.87
CA ALA A 12 -5.51 -10.61 -23.90
C ALA A 12 -6.88 -9.92 -24.07
N LYS A 13 -7.53 -9.65 -22.95
CA LYS A 13 -8.83 -8.97 -22.91
C LYS A 13 -8.62 -7.49 -22.66
N ILE A 14 -8.79 -6.68 -23.68
CA ILE A 14 -8.53 -5.24 -23.62
C ILE A 14 -9.81 -4.51 -24.01
N ALA A 15 -10.26 -3.56 -23.18
CA ALA A 15 -11.43 -2.77 -23.48
C ALA A 15 -11.20 -1.82 -24.67
N ASP A 16 -12.28 -1.42 -25.38
CA ASP A 16 -12.21 -0.75 -26.69
C ASP A 16 -11.48 0.60 -26.68
N ASN A 17 -11.55 1.37 -25.60
CA ASN A 17 -10.97 2.72 -25.49
C ASN A 17 -9.62 2.77 -24.77
N VAL A 18 -8.96 1.64 -24.59
CA VAL A 18 -7.60 1.57 -24.01
C VAL A 18 -6.59 2.15 -25.00
N VAL A 19 -5.66 2.94 -24.48
CA VAL A 19 -4.54 3.50 -25.26
C VAL A 19 -3.26 2.76 -24.91
N ILE A 20 -2.61 2.19 -25.93
CA ILE A 20 -1.37 1.42 -25.79
C ILE A 20 -0.31 2.07 -26.67
N GLU A 21 0.76 2.54 -26.04
CA GLU A 21 1.88 3.21 -26.69
C GLU A 21 2.86 2.23 -27.37
N PRO A 22 3.78 2.69 -28.23
CA PRO A 22 4.76 1.83 -28.89
C PRO A 22 5.63 1.04 -27.91
N PHE A 23 6.06 -0.17 -28.32
CA PHE A 23 6.97 -1.04 -27.57
C PHE A 23 6.40 -1.60 -26.26
N VAL A 24 5.09 -1.50 -26.03
CA VAL A 24 4.41 -2.19 -24.94
C VAL A 24 4.32 -3.68 -25.27
N THR A 25 4.53 -4.53 -24.28
CA THR A 25 4.33 -5.97 -24.37
C THR A 25 3.20 -6.42 -23.44
N ILE A 26 2.16 -7.08 -23.98
CA ILE A 26 1.03 -7.61 -23.21
C ILE A 26 0.95 -9.11 -23.42
N HIS A 27 1.00 -9.87 -22.33
CA HIS A 27 0.95 -11.31 -22.32
C HIS A 27 -0.48 -11.85 -22.48
N LYS A 28 -0.60 -13.19 -22.48
CA LYS A 28 -1.82 -13.93 -22.80
C LYS A 28 -2.95 -13.72 -21.78
N ASP A 29 -2.66 -13.90 -20.50
CA ASP A 29 -3.65 -13.85 -19.41
C ASP A 29 -3.68 -12.46 -18.75
N VAL A 30 -4.11 -11.46 -19.54
CA VAL A 30 -4.20 -10.06 -19.12
C VAL A 30 -5.59 -9.52 -19.36
N GLU A 31 -6.13 -8.75 -18.39
CA GLU A 31 -7.37 -8.01 -18.54
C GLU A 31 -7.12 -6.53 -18.23
N ILE A 32 -7.62 -5.62 -19.12
CA ILE A 32 -7.42 -4.17 -19.00
C ILE A 32 -8.76 -3.46 -19.20
N GLY A 33 -9.15 -2.69 -18.16
CA GLY A 33 -10.39 -1.92 -18.16
C GLY A 33 -10.35 -0.65 -19.01
N GLU A 34 -11.54 -0.11 -19.25
CA GLU A 34 -11.80 1.07 -20.08
C GLU A 34 -10.99 2.30 -19.68
N GLY A 35 -10.60 3.14 -20.64
CA GLY A 35 -9.93 4.42 -20.41
C GLY A 35 -8.49 4.32 -19.91
N THR A 36 -7.98 3.11 -19.73
CA THR A 36 -6.61 2.89 -19.26
C THR A 36 -5.60 3.26 -20.32
N TRP A 37 -4.50 3.91 -19.92
CA TRP A 37 -3.36 4.27 -20.77
C TRP A 37 -2.11 3.53 -20.32
N ILE A 38 -1.38 2.93 -21.29
CA ILE A 38 -0.16 2.18 -21.05
C ILE A 38 0.97 2.81 -21.88
N GLY A 39 1.95 3.36 -21.17
CA GLY A 39 3.11 4.05 -21.73
C GLY A 39 4.15 3.11 -22.31
N SER A 40 4.96 3.65 -23.21
CA SER A 40 5.96 2.90 -23.98
C SER A 40 6.90 2.06 -23.10
N ASN A 41 7.33 0.91 -23.64
CA ASN A 41 8.25 -0.03 -22.99
C ASN A 41 7.72 -0.64 -21.67
N SER A 42 6.42 -0.54 -21.38
CA SER A 42 5.81 -1.26 -20.27
C SER A 42 5.59 -2.72 -20.62
N VAL A 43 5.70 -3.59 -19.62
CA VAL A 43 5.47 -5.02 -19.77
C VAL A 43 4.33 -5.45 -18.83
N ILE A 44 3.23 -5.94 -19.42
CA ILE A 44 2.07 -6.44 -18.68
C ILE A 44 2.07 -7.96 -18.83
N MET A 45 2.40 -8.65 -17.75
CA MET A 45 2.60 -10.10 -17.74
C MET A 45 1.32 -10.84 -17.36
N ASP A 46 1.34 -12.16 -17.54
CA ASP A 46 0.20 -13.03 -17.21
C ASP A 46 -0.27 -12.83 -15.76
N GLY A 47 -1.58 -12.90 -15.56
CA GLY A 47 -2.23 -12.68 -14.27
C GLY A 47 -2.54 -11.22 -13.94
N ALA A 48 -2.24 -10.27 -14.81
CA ALA A 48 -2.61 -8.87 -14.59
C ALA A 48 -4.11 -8.63 -14.79
N ARG A 49 -4.75 -7.97 -13.83
CA ARG A 49 -6.15 -7.52 -13.84
C ARG A 49 -6.16 -6.02 -13.51
N ILE A 50 -6.24 -5.19 -14.54
CA ILE A 50 -6.10 -3.74 -14.46
C ILE A 50 -7.47 -3.10 -14.62
N GLY A 51 -7.86 -2.27 -13.66
CA GLY A 51 -9.12 -1.55 -13.64
C GLY A 51 -9.23 -0.46 -14.71
N LYS A 52 -10.25 0.40 -14.55
CA LYS A 52 -10.58 1.48 -15.49
C LYS A 52 -9.75 2.73 -15.20
N ASN A 53 -9.52 3.54 -16.24
CA ASN A 53 -8.87 4.85 -16.17
C ASN A 53 -7.50 4.83 -15.47
N CYS A 54 -6.83 3.70 -15.45
CA CYS A 54 -5.48 3.58 -14.90
C CYS A 54 -4.45 4.23 -15.84
N ARG A 55 -3.33 4.65 -15.27
CA ARG A 55 -2.20 5.17 -16.04
C ARG A 55 -0.94 4.42 -15.66
N ILE A 56 -0.38 3.67 -16.61
CA ILE A 56 0.85 2.89 -16.43
C ILE A 56 1.95 3.55 -17.25
N PHE A 57 2.94 4.07 -16.55
CA PHE A 57 4.02 4.86 -17.15
C PHE A 57 5.17 4.01 -17.69
N PRO A 58 6.03 4.58 -18.55
CA PRO A 58 7.06 3.84 -19.26
C PRO A 58 7.95 2.99 -18.35
N GLY A 59 8.29 1.79 -18.83
CA GLY A 59 9.19 0.87 -18.15
C GLY A 59 8.60 0.13 -16.94
N ALA A 60 7.33 0.35 -16.62
CA ALA A 60 6.67 -0.40 -15.56
C ALA A 60 6.53 -1.88 -15.94
N VAL A 61 6.70 -2.78 -14.97
CA VAL A 61 6.50 -4.22 -15.12
C VAL A 61 5.40 -4.67 -14.16
N VAL A 62 4.26 -5.08 -14.72
CA VAL A 62 3.08 -5.46 -13.95
C VAL A 62 2.90 -6.98 -14.03
N SER A 63 2.67 -7.61 -12.88
CA SER A 63 2.43 -9.04 -12.73
C SER A 63 3.64 -9.92 -13.08
N ALA A 64 4.85 -9.45 -12.76
CA ALA A 64 6.03 -10.29 -12.83
C ALA A 64 5.93 -11.49 -11.86
N PRO A 65 6.56 -12.64 -12.16
CA PRO A 65 6.66 -13.74 -11.22
C PRO A 65 7.23 -13.28 -9.86
N PRO A 66 6.76 -13.85 -8.75
CA PRO A 66 7.33 -13.59 -7.42
C PRO A 66 8.83 -13.86 -7.38
N GLN A 67 9.56 -13.00 -6.65
CA GLN A 67 10.98 -13.22 -6.34
C GLN A 67 11.11 -14.05 -5.07
N ASP A 68 10.31 -15.11 -4.96
CA ASP A 68 10.33 -16.07 -3.87
C ASP A 68 10.82 -17.43 -4.38
N LEU A 69 11.85 -18.00 -3.72
CA LEU A 69 12.41 -19.31 -4.07
C LEU A 69 11.39 -20.47 -3.93
N LYS A 70 10.30 -20.26 -3.22
CA LYS A 70 9.22 -21.24 -3.07
C LYS A 70 8.22 -21.22 -4.24
N TYR A 71 8.20 -20.14 -5.02
CA TYR A 71 7.32 -20.04 -6.18
C TYR A 71 7.71 -21.05 -7.25
N LYS A 72 6.74 -21.85 -7.71
CA LYS A 72 6.97 -22.95 -8.68
C LYS A 72 6.29 -22.73 -10.04
N GLY A 73 5.80 -21.52 -10.29
CA GLY A 73 5.10 -21.19 -11.54
C GLY A 73 3.58 -21.40 -11.48
N GLU A 74 3.02 -21.51 -10.28
CA GLU A 74 1.57 -21.60 -10.09
C GLU A 74 0.84 -20.37 -10.61
N PRO A 75 -0.41 -20.52 -11.11
CA PRO A 75 -1.22 -19.39 -11.53
C PRO A 75 -1.53 -18.45 -10.34
N SER A 76 -1.22 -17.19 -10.50
CA SER A 76 -1.50 -16.15 -9.51
C SER A 76 -1.68 -14.79 -10.20
N THR A 77 -2.15 -13.78 -9.49
CA THR A 77 -2.59 -12.52 -10.10
C THR A 77 -1.98 -11.28 -9.44
N VAL A 78 -2.04 -10.17 -10.19
CA VAL A 78 -2.00 -8.80 -9.69
C VAL A 78 -3.31 -8.13 -10.06
N THR A 79 -4.01 -7.56 -9.08
CA THR A 79 -5.21 -6.77 -9.32
C THR A 79 -4.92 -5.29 -9.03
N ILE A 80 -5.30 -4.40 -9.93
CA ILE A 80 -5.15 -2.95 -9.79
C ILE A 80 -6.55 -2.33 -9.93
N GLY A 81 -6.98 -1.59 -8.91
CA GLY A 81 -8.25 -0.87 -8.90
C GLY A 81 -8.26 0.34 -9.85
N ASP A 82 -9.43 0.95 -9.98
CA ASP A 82 -9.68 2.04 -10.92
C ASP A 82 -8.91 3.32 -10.58
N ASN A 83 -8.64 4.16 -11.60
CA ASN A 83 -7.99 5.47 -11.48
C ASN A 83 -6.59 5.44 -10.82
N THR A 84 -5.96 4.29 -10.76
CA THR A 84 -4.64 4.13 -10.14
C THR A 84 -3.53 4.48 -11.12
N VAL A 85 -2.51 5.19 -10.60
CA VAL A 85 -1.35 5.67 -11.36
C VAL A 85 -0.12 4.88 -10.96
N ILE A 86 0.46 4.17 -11.91
CA ILE A 86 1.71 3.39 -11.77
C ILE A 86 2.79 4.13 -12.56
N ARG A 87 3.74 4.75 -11.86
CA ARG A 87 4.78 5.58 -12.45
C ARG A 87 5.91 4.73 -13.05
N GLU A 88 6.92 5.45 -13.57
CA GLU A 88 8.02 4.87 -14.34
C GLU A 88 8.78 3.79 -13.58
N CYS A 89 9.08 2.69 -14.25
CA CYS A 89 9.88 1.59 -13.72
C CYS A 89 9.37 0.97 -12.41
N VAL A 90 8.09 1.11 -12.11
CA VAL A 90 7.45 0.38 -10.99
C VAL A 90 7.41 -1.09 -11.32
N THR A 91 7.66 -1.95 -10.33
CA THR A 91 7.55 -3.40 -10.45
C THR A 91 6.54 -3.97 -9.48
N LEU A 92 5.57 -4.73 -9.99
CA LEU A 92 4.55 -5.42 -9.20
C LEU A 92 4.66 -6.92 -9.43
N ASN A 93 4.94 -7.67 -8.35
CA ASN A 93 4.94 -9.13 -8.42
C ASN A 93 3.55 -9.68 -8.09
N ARG A 94 3.13 -10.72 -8.83
CA ARG A 94 1.89 -11.44 -8.53
C ARG A 94 1.99 -12.26 -7.25
N GLY A 95 0.87 -12.74 -6.72
CA GLY A 95 0.83 -13.50 -5.47
C GLY A 95 1.44 -14.89 -5.57
N THR A 96 1.43 -15.62 -4.45
CA THR A 96 1.86 -17.02 -4.35
C THR A 96 0.72 -17.89 -3.84
N ALA A 97 0.69 -19.17 -4.22
CA ALA A 97 -0.31 -20.12 -3.75
C ALA A 97 -0.19 -20.44 -2.23
N LEU A 98 0.90 -20.01 -1.60
CA LEU A 98 1.13 -20.22 -0.17
C LEU A 98 0.40 -19.20 0.72
N ASP A 99 -0.12 -18.12 0.15
CA ASP A 99 -0.89 -17.10 0.88
C ASP A 99 -2.13 -16.67 0.07
N LYS A 100 -2.17 -15.43 -0.38
CA LYS A 100 -3.38 -14.82 -0.99
C LYS A 100 -3.58 -15.20 -2.47
N ASN A 101 -2.56 -15.76 -3.09
CA ASN A 101 -2.52 -16.04 -4.53
C ASN A 101 -2.71 -14.78 -5.43
N THR A 102 -2.70 -13.62 -4.83
CA THR A 102 -2.85 -12.33 -5.51
C THR A 102 -2.11 -11.22 -4.77
N THR A 103 -1.58 -10.28 -5.51
CA THR A 103 -1.16 -8.96 -5.01
C THR A 103 -2.21 -7.94 -5.43
N THR A 104 -2.71 -7.15 -4.49
CA THR A 104 -3.80 -6.21 -4.73
C THR A 104 -3.34 -4.78 -4.52
N ILE A 105 -3.63 -3.92 -5.51
CA ILE A 105 -3.52 -2.47 -5.41
C ILE A 105 -4.93 -1.90 -5.55
N GLY A 106 -5.35 -1.08 -4.60
CA GLY A 106 -6.67 -0.44 -4.61
C GLY A 106 -6.83 0.64 -5.68
N SER A 107 -7.94 1.35 -5.58
CA SER A 107 -8.31 2.44 -6.49
C SER A 107 -7.73 3.78 -6.05
N ASN A 108 -7.60 4.72 -6.99
CA ASN A 108 -7.12 6.09 -6.75
C ASN A 108 -5.72 6.14 -6.11
N CYS A 109 -4.90 5.12 -6.29
CA CYS A 109 -3.56 5.04 -5.74
C CYS A 109 -2.53 5.74 -6.63
N LEU A 110 -1.42 6.19 -6.03
CA LEU A 110 -0.25 6.68 -6.73
C LEU A 110 0.99 5.92 -6.28
N LEU A 111 1.54 5.08 -7.15
CA LEU A 111 2.82 4.44 -6.98
C LEU A 111 3.85 5.22 -7.81
N MET A 112 4.74 5.96 -7.12
CA MET A 112 5.74 6.79 -7.79
C MET A 112 6.87 5.97 -8.39
N ALA A 113 7.74 6.62 -9.16
CA ALA A 113 8.79 5.93 -9.91
C ALA A 113 9.69 5.04 -9.05
N TYR A 114 10.05 3.88 -9.60
CA TYR A 114 10.92 2.85 -8.98
C TYR A 114 10.35 2.19 -7.72
N VAL A 115 9.06 2.31 -7.43
CA VAL A 115 8.42 1.55 -6.35
C VAL A 115 8.43 0.07 -6.70
N HIS A 116 8.75 -0.77 -5.73
CA HIS A 116 8.59 -2.22 -5.81
C HIS A 116 7.53 -2.71 -4.84
N VAL A 117 6.59 -3.50 -5.34
CA VAL A 117 5.61 -4.24 -4.54
C VAL A 117 5.81 -5.72 -4.77
N ALA A 118 6.27 -6.43 -3.74
CA ALA A 118 6.44 -7.88 -3.80
C ALA A 118 5.09 -8.60 -3.69
N HIS A 119 5.15 -9.92 -3.76
CA HIS A 119 4.01 -10.82 -3.80
C HIS A 119 3.11 -10.73 -2.55
N ASP A 120 1.84 -11.05 -2.71
CA ASP A 120 0.84 -11.17 -1.65
C ASP A 120 0.63 -9.89 -0.80
N CYS A 121 1.07 -8.73 -1.28
CA CYS A 121 0.75 -7.45 -0.68
C CYS A 121 -0.70 -7.04 -0.97
N VAL A 122 -1.31 -6.35 -0.01
CA VAL A 122 -2.62 -5.70 -0.17
C VAL A 122 -2.45 -4.21 0.09
N ILE A 123 -2.66 -3.40 -0.91
CA ILE A 123 -2.65 -1.94 -0.84
C ILE A 123 -4.10 -1.46 -0.97
N GLY A 124 -4.60 -0.73 0.01
CA GLY A 124 -5.94 -0.16 0.03
C GLY A 124 -6.13 1.00 -0.96
N ASP A 125 -7.24 1.69 -0.83
CA ASP A 125 -7.60 2.80 -1.71
C ASP A 125 -6.91 4.12 -1.30
N ASN A 126 -6.71 5.01 -2.28
CA ASN A 126 -6.14 6.35 -2.06
C ASN A 126 -4.74 6.36 -1.41
N VAL A 127 -3.99 5.28 -1.54
CA VAL A 127 -2.64 5.15 -1.00
C VAL A 127 -1.63 5.84 -1.90
N ILE A 128 -0.68 6.54 -1.29
CA ILE A 128 0.46 7.15 -2.00
C ILE A 128 1.75 6.49 -1.54
N ILE A 129 2.47 5.90 -2.47
CA ILE A 129 3.79 5.30 -2.25
C ILE A 129 4.80 6.10 -3.05
N ALA A 130 5.68 6.82 -2.32
CA ALA A 130 6.64 7.74 -2.95
C ALA A 130 7.82 7.00 -3.60
N ASN A 131 8.66 7.74 -4.34
CA ASN A 131 9.73 7.19 -5.16
C ASN A 131 10.62 6.17 -4.45
N ALA A 132 10.93 5.08 -5.13
CA ALA A 132 11.88 4.05 -4.72
C ALA A 132 11.56 3.37 -3.38
N VAL A 133 10.31 3.37 -2.93
CA VAL A 133 9.86 2.57 -1.78
C VAL A 133 9.90 1.10 -2.16
N GLN A 134 10.38 0.26 -1.24
CA GLN A 134 10.49 -1.18 -1.40
C GLN A 134 9.58 -1.88 -0.40
N LEU A 135 8.53 -2.53 -0.89
CA LEU A 135 7.64 -3.35 -0.09
C LEU A 135 8.02 -4.83 -0.27
N ALA A 136 8.42 -5.48 0.81
CA ALA A 136 8.61 -6.93 0.84
C ALA A 136 7.24 -7.65 0.75
N GLY A 137 7.24 -9.00 0.71
CA GLY A 137 5.99 -9.77 0.58
C GLY A 137 5.05 -9.69 1.78
N HIS A 138 3.77 -9.96 1.56
CA HIS A 138 2.73 -10.10 2.60
C HIS A 138 2.44 -8.84 3.42
N ILE A 139 2.66 -7.65 2.88
CA ILE A 139 2.39 -6.38 3.56
C ILE A 139 0.95 -5.97 3.29
N ASN A 140 0.26 -5.47 4.33
CA ASN A 140 -1.01 -4.78 4.18
C ASN A 140 -0.84 -3.28 4.44
N VAL A 141 -1.26 -2.47 3.49
CA VAL A 141 -1.29 -1.01 3.58
C VAL A 141 -2.74 -0.57 3.49
N TYR A 142 -3.26 0.03 4.55
CA TYR A 142 -4.66 0.46 4.60
C TYR A 142 -4.85 1.82 3.93
N ASP A 143 -6.11 2.19 3.75
CA ASP A 143 -6.52 3.35 2.96
C ASP A 143 -5.87 4.66 3.39
N TYR A 144 -5.64 5.53 2.41
CA TYR A 144 -5.08 6.87 2.64
C TYR A 144 -3.69 6.91 3.31
N ALA A 145 -2.99 5.80 3.42
CA ALA A 145 -1.63 5.79 3.92
C ALA A 145 -0.67 6.49 2.93
N PHE A 146 0.33 7.17 3.48
CA PHE A 146 1.43 7.77 2.72
C PHE A 146 2.76 7.16 3.17
N ILE A 147 3.51 6.59 2.23
CA ILE A 147 4.84 6.04 2.49
C ILE A 147 5.88 6.91 1.79
N GLY A 148 6.73 7.58 2.59
CA GLY A 148 7.78 8.48 2.10
C GLY A 148 8.86 7.76 1.31
N GLY A 149 9.44 8.47 0.32
CA GLY A 149 10.39 7.90 -0.64
C GLY A 149 11.60 7.22 -0.01
N THR A 150 12.18 6.26 -0.72
CA THR A 150 13.34 5.45 -0.30
C THR A 150 13.15 4.66 1.00
N SER A 151 11.92 4.49 1.46
CA SER A 151 11.61 3.64 2.61
C SER A 151 11.60 2.16 2.21
N ALA A 152 11.97 1.29 3.17
CA ALA A 152 11.90 -0.16 3.01
C ALA A 152 10.99 -0.75 4.09
N VAL A 153 10.03 -1.58 3.69
CA VAL A 153 9.04 -2.19 4.59
C VAL A 153 9.28 -3.69 4.66
N HIS A 154 9.46 -4.20 5.87
CA HIS A 154 9.71 -5.61 6.12
C HIS A 154 8.44 -6.45 5.87
N GLN A 155 8.60 -7.69 5.44
CA GLN A 155 7.48 -8.61 5.20
C GLN A 155 6.54 -8.75 6.41
N PHE A 156 5.26 -8.93 6.15
CA PHE A 156 4.19 -9.09 7.15
C PHE A 156 3.93 -7.85 8.02
N VAL A 157 4.39 -6.68 7.62
CA VAL A 157 4.08 -5.43 8.32
C VAL A 157 2.69 -4.94 7.91
N GLU A 158 1.96 -4.45 8.90
CA GLU A 158 0.68 -3.75 8.76
C GLU A 158 0.90 -2.24 8.83
N ILE A 159 0.41 -1.48 7.85
CA ILE A 159 0.49 -0.02 7.79
C ILE A 159 -0.92 0.54 7.83
N GLY A 160 -1.34 1.06 8.99
CA GLY A 160 -2.71 1.51 9.27
C GLY A 160 -3.17 2.67 8.38
N ALA A 161 -4.48 2.84 8.31
CA ALA A 161 -5.09 3.87 7.49
C ALA A 161 -4.67 5.30 7.90
N HIS A 162 -4.68 6.21 6.95
CA HIS A 162 -4.37 7.63 7.18
C HIS A 162 -2.99 7.91 7.79
N CYS A 163 -2.11 6.93 7.94
CA CYS A 163 -0.79 7.16 8.50
C CYS A 163 0.16 7.86 7.50
N MET A 164 1.26 8.38 8.03
CA MET A 164 2.34 8.98 7.22
C MET A 164 3.68 8.46 7.70
N ILE A 165 4.42 7.80 6.83
CA ILE A 165 5.78 7.33 7.08
C ILE A 165 6.76 8.30 6.42
N SER A 166 7.74 8.80 7.19
CA SER A 166 8.80 9.68 6.68
C SER A 166 9.68 8.97 5.66
N GLY A 167 10.22 9.71 4.70
CA GLY A 167 11.17 9.15 3.72
C GLY A 167 12.42 8.59 4.37
N GLY A 168 13.04 7.58 3.73
CA GLY A 168 14.24 6.90 4.21
C GLY A 168 14.01 5.99 5.43
N SER A 169 12.77 5.61 5.73
CA SER A 169 12.43 4.83 6.91
C SER A 169 12.63 3.32 6.70
N LEU A 170 13.15 2.62 7.72
CA LEU A 170 13.19 1.16 7.80
C LEU A 170 12.02 0.67 8.67
N VAL A 171 10.94 0.21 8.04
CA VAL A 171 9.70 -0.18 8.71
C VAL A 171 9.74 -1.66 9.05
N ARG A 172 10.04 -1.99 10.31
CA ARG A 172 10.17 -3.37 10.81
C ARG A 172 9.04 -3.81 11.73
N LYS A 173 8.19 -2.87 12.15
CA LYS A 173 7.05 -3.05 13.06
C LYS A 173 5.82 -2.41 12.46
N ASP A 174 4.65 -2.81 12.94
CA ASP A 174 3.38 -2.28 12.45
C ASP A 174 3.23 -0.79 12.79
N VAL A 175 2.65 -0.04 11.87
CA VAL A 175 2.42 1.40 11.99
C VAL A 175 0.93 1.64 12.21
N PRO A 176 0.50 2.04 13.42
CA PRO A 176 -0.92 2.21 13.72
C PRO A 176 -1.59 3.32 12.90
N PRO A 177 -2.92 3.25 12.66
CA PRO A 177 -3.65 4.21 11.86
C PRO A 177 -3.52 5.65 12.38
N PHE A 178 -3.73 6.63 11.53
CA PHE A 178 -3.70 8.08 11.84
C PHE A 178 -2.34 8.64 12.30
N THR A 179 -1.31 7.82 12.46
CA THR A 179 -0.01 8.23 13.03
C THR A 179 0.95 8.80 11.99
N LYS A 180 1.94 9.56 12.49
CA LYS A 180 3.19 9.80 11.79
C LYS A 180 4.29 8.94 12.39
N ALA A 181 5.03 8.27 11.51
CA ALA A 181 6.20 7.46 11.85
C ALA A 181 7.46 8.06 11.21
N GLY A 182 8.53 8.12 11.96
CA GLY A 182 9.81 8.66 11.48
C GLY A 182 10.95 8.30 12.40
N ARG A 183 12.16 8.77 12.07
CA ARG A 183 13.42 8.52 12.81
C ARG A 183 13.99 7.11 12.57
N GLU A 184 15.17 6.85 13.13
CA GLU A 184 15.81 5.54 13.18
C GLU A 184 16.26 5.27 14.64
N PRO A 185 15.76 4.20 15.25
CA PRO A 185 14.73 3.28 14.76
C PRO A 185 13.37 3.96 14.58
N LEU A 186 12.54 3.43 13.65
CA LEU A 186 11.22 3.98 13.35
C LEU A 186 10.36 4.11 14.61
N SER A 187 9.84 5.30 14.86
CA SER A 187 9.12 5.62 16.09
C SER A 187 7.91 6.52 15.81
N TYR A 188 6.93 6.47 16.70
CA TYR A 188 5.83 7.42 16.71
C TYR A 188 6.33 8.85 16.94
N VAL A 189 6.00 9.77 16.04
CA VAL A 189 6.37 11.19 16.11
C VAL A 189 5.16 12.13 16.10
N GLY A 190 4.00 11.62 16.46
CA GLY A 190 2.73 12.34 16.52
C GLY A 190 1.66 11.73 15.60
N ILE A 191 0.53 12.39 15.51
CA ILE A 191 -0.55 12.01 14.59
C ILE A 191 -0.43 12.77 13.26
N ASN A 192 -1.02 12.24 12.19
CA ASN A 192 -1.05 12.87 10.87
C ASN A 192 -2.12 13.97 10.78
N SER A 193 -2.12 14.92 11.71
CA SER A 193 -3.15 15.97 11.84
C SER A 193 -3.39 16.78 10.57
N VAL A 194 -2.34 17.02 9.78
CA VAL A 194 -2.47 17.74 8.50
C VAL A 194 -3.24 16.91 7.47
N GLY A 195 -2.89 15.63 7.34
CA GLY A 195 -3.58 14.71 6.44
C GLY A 195 -5.05 14.51 6.85
N LEU A 196 -5.30 14.35 8.14
CA LEU A 196 -6.66 14.18 8.67
C LEU A 196 -7.54 15.42 8.40
N ARG A 197 -7.04 16.64 8.67
CA ARG A 197 -7.78 17.88 8.34
C ARG A 197 -8.10 18.00 6.86
N ARG A 198 -7.16 17.67 5.98
CA ARG A 198 -7.38 17.71 4.51
C ARG A 198 -8.46 16.73 4.05
N ARG A 199 -8.70 15.67 4.82
CA ARG A 199 -9.73 14.65 4.56
C ARG A 199 -11.04 14.91 5.31
N GLY A 200 -11.17 16.07 5.98
CA GLY A 200 -12.41 16.49 6.61
C GLY A 200 -12.65 15.98 8.03
N PHE A 201 -11.65 15.40 8.69
CA PHE A 201 -11.79 15.04 10.10
C PHE A 201 -11.96 16.30 10.96
N SER A 202 -12.90 16.25 11.90
CA SER A 202 -13.19 17.37 12.81
C SER A 202 -12.01 17.62 13.79
N ALA A 203 -11.95 18.80 14.35
CA ALA A 203 -10.94 19.13 15.35
C ALA A 203 -11.09 18.24 16.60
N GLU A 204 -12.34 17.93 16.98
CA GLU A 204 -12.68 17.07 18.10
C GLU A 204 -12.18 15.65 17.88
N THR A 205 -12.45 15.05 16.72
CA THR A 205 -11.96 13.70 16.36
C THR A 205 -10.43 13.66 16.35
N ILE A 206 -9.79 14.69 15.77
CA ILE A 206 -8.32 14.76 15.76
C ILE A 206 -7.74 14.85 17.17
N ASN A 207 -8.35 15.62 18.05
CA ASN A 207 -7.93 15.72 19.47
C ASN A 207 -8.13 14.40 20.21
N GLU A 208 -9.26 13.71 19.98
CA GLU A 208 -9.52 12.39 20.56
C GLU A 208 -8.44 11.37 20.16
N ILE A 209 -8.16 11.25 18.85
CA ILE A 209 -7.09 10.39 18.33
C ILE A 209 -5.74 10.74 18.99
N GLN A 210 -5.43 12.02 19.18
CA GLN A 210 -4.20 12.46 19.81
C GLN A 210 -4.13 12.03 21.27
N GLU A 211 -5.20 12.15 22.05
CA GLU A 211 -5.23 11.73 23.45
C GLU A 211 -5.12 10.21 23.58
N ILE A 212 -5.78 9.44 22.72
CA ILE A 212 -5.62 7.97 22.66
C ILE A 212 -4.15 7.61 22.47
N TYR A 213 -3.46 8.22 21.51
CA TYR A 213 -2.05 7.93 21.25
C TYR A 213 -1.10 8.46 22.35
N ARG A 214 -1.50 9.47 23.12
CA ARG A 214 -0.77 9.85 24.35
C ARG A 214 -0.80 8.72 25.39
N ILE A 215 -1.92 8.04 25.55
CA ILE A 215 -2.04 6.89 26.46
C ILE A 215 -1.15 5.74 25.97
N ILE A 216 -1.21 5.39 24.69
CA ILE A 216 -0.46 4.29 24.11
C ILE A 216 1.07 4.53 24.18
N PHE A 217 1.55 5.71 23.81
CA PHE A 217 2.98 5.94 23.59
C PHE A 217 3.69 6.76 24.67
N LEU A 218 2.97 7.58 25.45
CA LEU A 218 3.61 8.55 26.35
C LEU A 218 3.37 8.28 27.83
N LYS A 219 2.34 7.52 28.22
CA LYS A 219 1.98 7.29 29.64
C LYS A 219 2.72 6.11 30.29
N LYS A 220 3.63 5.45 29.60
CA LYS A 220 4.43 4.31 30.12
C LYS A 220 3.60 3.14 30.68
N TYR A 221 2.35 2.99 30.26
CA TYR A 221 1.57 1.79 30.57
C TYR A 221 2.04 0.62 29.70
N ASN A 222 1.84 -0.62 30.17
CA ASN A 222 1.88 -1.74 29.26
C ASN A 222 0.66 -1.67 28.30
N MET A 223 0.74 -2.35 27.18
CA MET A 223 -0.26 -2.21 26.12
C MET A 223 -1.67 -2.61 26.58
N THR A 224 -1.82 -3.71 27.31
CA THR A 224 -3.11 -4.17 27.84
C THR A 224 -3.76 -3.08 28.69
N LYS A 225 -3.02 -2.54 29.67
CA LYS A 225 -3.53 -1.46 30.52
C LYS A 225 -3.86 -0.20 29.74
N ALA A 226 -3.08 0.13 28.72
CA ALA A 226 -3.36 1.29 27.86
C ALA A 226 -4.70 1.12 27.14
N LEU A 227 -4.96 -0.04 26.58
CA LEU A 227 -6.21 -0.35 25.90
C LEU A 227 -7.41 -0.37 26.86
N ASP A 228 -7.29 -0.98 28.04
CA ASP A 228 -8.33 -0.96 29.08
C ASP A 228 -8.73 0.47 29.47
N ILE A 229 -7.76 1.38 29.62
CA ILE A 229 -8.01 2.81 29.90
C ILE A 229 -8.75 3.47 28.73
N ILE A 230 -8.33 3.21 27.49
CA ILE A 230 -8.96 3.80 26.32
C ILE A 230 -10.42 3.33 26.20
N GLU A 231 -10.68 2.05 26.41
CA GLU A 231 -12.05 1.50 26.40
C GLU A 231 -12.94 2.08 27.50
N ALA A 232 -12.37 2.37 28.69
CA ALA A 232 -13.10 2.91 29.83
C ALA A 232 -13.34 4.43 29.77
N GLU A 233 -12.40 5.19 29.23
CA GLU A 233 -12.43 6.67 29.31
C GLU A 233 -12.93 7.34 28.03
N PHE A 234 -12.91 6.66 26.86
CA PHE A 234 -13.35 7.22 25.59
C PHE A 234 -14.66 6.59 25.11
N ASN A 235 -15.54 7.40 24.58
CA ASN A 235 -16.76 6.92 23.96
C ASN A 235 -16.44 6.05 22.72
N PRO A 236 -17.29 5.07 22.38
CA PRO A 236 -17.15 4.30 21.14
C PRO A 236 -17.24 5.22 19.92
N THR A 237 -16.13 5.32 19.18
CA THR A 237 -16.03 5.98 17.87
C THR A 237 -15.37 5.04 16.88
N VAL A 238 -15.60 5.27 15.60
CA VAL A 238 -14.99 4.44 14.53
C VAL A 238 -13.47 4.48 14.63
N GLU A 239 -12.90 5.66 14.88
CA GLU A 239 -11.46 5.87 14.96
C GLU A 239 -10.85 5.23 16.21
N ARG A 240 -11.53 5.33 17.38
CA ARG A 240 -11.10 4.65 18.60
C ARG A 240 -11.05 3.15 18.39
N ASP A 241 -12.12 2.58 17.86
CA ASP A 241 -12.24 1.13 17.67
C ASP A 241 -11.27 0.62 16.61
N GLU A 242 -11.01 1.40 15.55
CA GLU A 242 -9.96 1.08 14.57
C GLU A 242 -8.57 1.02 15.21
N ILE A 243 -8.23 1.97 16.08
CA ILE A 243 -6.94 1.98 16.79
C ILE A 243 -6.83 0.77 17.70
N ILE A 244 -7.85 0.49 18.52
CA ILE A 244 -7.87 -0.65 19.45
C ILE A 244 -7.69 -1.95 18.66
N ASN A 245 -8.51 -2.18 17.65
CA ASN A 245 -8.48 -3.39 16.83
C ASN A 245 -7.12 -3.58 16.15
N PHE A 246 -6.54 -2.51 15.60
CA PHE A 246 -5.23 -2.58 14.97
C PHE A 246 -4.16 -3.00 15.98
N VAL A 247 -4.14 -2.38 17.15
CA VAL A 247 -3.12 -2.66 18.19
C VAL A 247 -3.27 -4.06 18.76
N GLN A 248 -4.50 -4.52 19.01
CA GLN A 248 -4.78 -5.88 19.52
C GLN A 248 -4.39 -6.97 18.54
N ASN A 249 -4.61 -6.76 17.24
CA ASN A 249 -4.34 -7.74 16.20
C ASN A 249 -2.91 -7.69 15.62
N SER A 250 -2.08 -6.74 16.05
CA SER A 250 -0.71 -6.59 15.55
C SER A 250 0.15 -7.80 15.90
N GLN A 251 0.52 -8.59 14.89
CA GLN A 251 1.33 -9.80 15.07
C GLN A 251 2.82 -9.48 15.26
N ARG A 252 3.28 -8.41 14.63
CA ARG A 252 4.69 -7.97 14.72
C ARG A 252 4.94 -7.02 15.89
N GLY A 253 3.89 -6.59 16.57
CA GLY A 253 3.90 -5.49 17.53
C GLY A 253 4.06 -4.14 16.84
N ILE A 254 3.47 -3.11 17.40
CA ILE A 254 3.53 -1.76 16.86
C ILE A 254 4.89 -1.09 17.08
N MET A 255 5.19 -0.06 16.27
CA MET A 255 6.37 0.80 16.48
C MET A 255 6.38 1.38 17.91
N LYS A 256 7.56 1.74 18.40
CA LYS A 256 7.70 2.33 19.75
C LYS A 256 7.37 3.83 19.76
N GLY A 257 7.06 4.37 20.95
CA GLY A 257 7.04 5.79 21.20
C GLY A 257 8.47 6.37 21.16
N PHE A 258 8.60 7.64 20.85
CA PHE A 258 9.89 8.33 20.90
C PHE A 258 10.39 8.41 22.35
N GLY A 259 11.62 7.97 22.59
CA GLY A 259 12.25 7.97 23.92
C GLY A 259 11.92 6.77 24.81
N SER A 260 11.19 5.77 24.32
CA SER A 260 11.09 4.47 25.00
C SER A 260 12.29 3.61 24.61
N SER A 261 13.22 3.47 25.54
CA SER A 261 14.37 2.55 25.46
C SER A 261 13.90 1.09 25.53
#